data_c4f31879d9045cf4770b0c07bc396fad
#
_entry.id   c4f31879d9045cf4770b0c07bc396fad
#
_cell.length_a   1.000
_cell.length_b   1.000
_cell.length_c   1.000
_cell.angle_alpha   90.00
_cell.angle_beta   90.00
_cell.angle_gamma   90.00
#
_symmetry.space_group_name_H-M   'P 1'
#
loop_
_entity.id
_entity.type
_entity.pdbx_description
1 polymer ?
#
loop_
_entity_poly.entity_id
_entity_poly.type
_entity_poly.pdbx_seq_one_letter_code
_entity_poly.pdbx_strand_id
1 'polypeptide(L)'
;MDKSPENKSALLIDVEHVLRSKNPSLAKAVPSFIINYLKRIIHQDDVNSLISDNADLRDAEFIAAVLKTMKISYKVYGRENIPVEGRYFFVSNHPLGGLDGLVFMDELSKHFSNIKFPVNDLLMNIKNFSGIFLPVNKHGGQMKDAVRLLEETYASDSQILYFPAGLCSRKKHGTINDLVWHKSFISKAIQHKRDIVPAYFSGRNSNFFYNLANLRTFLGIKANIEMLFLPHEMFRQKEKNISLVFGKVIPWQTFDHSKSPAEWAEWVKARSYELESLIPG
;
A
#
# COMPACT_ATOMS: atom_id res chain seq x y z
N MET A 1 -11.12 25.01 -42.13
CA MET A 1 -10.83 23.71 -41.46
C MET A 1 -10.21 24.03 -40.12
N ASP A 2 -11.07 24.07 -39.16
CA ASP A 2 -10.76 24.47 -37.77
C ASP A 2 -10.16 23.27 -37.06
N LYS A 3 -8.90 23.36 -36.65
CA LYS A 3 -8.27 22.33 -35.81
C LYS A 3 -8.73 22.57 -34.39
N SER A 4 -9.69 21.77 -33.95
CA SER A 4 -10.08 21.68 -32.54
C SER A 4 -8.82 21.48 -31.67
N PRO A 5 -8.70 22.13 -30.51
CA PRO A 5 -7.57 21.95 -29.64
C PRO A 5 -7.60 20.52 -29.11
N GLU A 6 -6.51 19.77 -29.31
CA GLU A 6 -6.25 18.48 -28.70
C GLU A 6 -6.53 18.59 -27.20
N ASN A 7 -7.49 17.81 -26.76
CA ASN A 7 -7.85 17.63 -25.37
C ASN A 7 -6.61 17.07 -24.64
N LYS A 8 -5.78 17.96 -24.06
CA LYS A 8 -4.70 17.56 -23.16
C LYS A 8 -5.37 16.81 -22.01
N SER A 9 -5.31 15.47 -22.06
CA SER A 9 -5.76 14.63 -20.96
C SER A 9 -5.14 15.19 -19.68
N ALA A 10 -5.98 15.60 -18.73
CA ALA A 10 -5.50 16.15 -17.47
C ALA A 10 -4.54 15.13 -16.84
N LEU A 11 -3.30 15.54 -16.60
CA LEU A 11 -2.28 14.71 -15.95
C LEU A 11 -2.87 14.18 -14.64
N LEU A 12 -2.92 12.86 -14.49
CA LEU A 12 -3.51 12.20 -13.34
C LEU A 12 -2.68 12.44 -12.07
N ILE A 13 -1.35 12.49 -12.24
CA ILE A 13 -0.40 12.91 -11.22
C ILE A 13 0.35 14.13 -11.79
N ASP A 14 0.17 15.27 -11.14
CA ASP A 14 0.84 16.52 -11.48
C ASP A 14 1.46 17.12 -10.21
N VAL A 15 2.79 17.01 -10.12
CA VAL A 15 3.57 17.51 -8.99
C VAL A 15 3.40 19.02 -8.80
N GLU A 16 3.34 19.79 -9.88
CA GLU A 16 3.16 21.25 -9.79
C GLU A 16 1.77 21.60 -9.28
N HIS A 17 0.74 20.93 -9.78
CA HIS A 17 -0.62 21.11 -9.31
C HIS A 17 -0.77 20.77 -7.81
N VAL A 18 -0.20 19.65 -7.38
CA VAL A 18 -0.22 19.24 -5.96
C VAL A 18 0.51 20.26 -5.08
N LEU A 19 1.67 20.76 -5.51
CA LEU A 19 2.40 21.79 -4.77
C LEU A 19 1.60 23.09 -4.69
N ARG A 20 1.02 23.55 -5.80
CA ARG A 20 0.22 24.78 -5.87
C ARG A 20 -1.05 24.68 -5.02
N SER A 21 -1.72 23.54 -5.04
CA SER A 21 -2.97 23.35 -4.27
C SER A 21 -2.73 23.29 -2.75
N LYS A 22 -1.59 22.71 -2.32
CA LYS A 22 -1.28 22.59 -0.88
C LYS A 22 -0.62 23.86 -0.33
N ASN A 23 0.25 24.52 -1.08
CA ASN A 23 0.94 25.73 -0.64
C ASN A 23 1.33 26.59 -1.84
N PRO A 24 0.45 27.53 -2.29
CA PRO A 24 0.71 28.39 -3.44
C PRO A 24 1.98 29.24 -3.33
N SER A 25 2.31 29.70 -2.11
CA SER A 25 3.52 30.52 -1.85
C SER A 25 4.78 29.67 -2.02
N LEU A 26 4.79 28.46 -1.45
CA LEU A 26 5.89 27.51 -1.61
C LEU A 26 6.08 27.14 -3.09
N ALA A 27 5.00 26.85 -3.81
CA ALA A 27 5.06 26.50 -5.23
C ALA A 27 5.70 27.59 -6.10
N LYS A 28 5.51 28.87 -5.75
CA LYS A 28 6.17 30.00 -6.44
C LYS A 28 7.64 30.15 -6.06
N ALA A 29 8.02 29.73 -4.87
CA ALA A 29 9.38 29.86 -4.34
C ALA A 29 10.31 28.69 -4.75
N VAL A 30 9.73 27.52 -5.11
CA VAL A 30 10.51 26.34 -5.48
C VAL A 30 11.07 26.51 -6.89
N PRO A 31 12.40 26.46 -7.09
CA PRO A 31 13.03 26.55 -8.41
C PRO A 31 12.59 25.41 -9.34
N SER A 32 12.49 25.68 -10.64
CA SER A 32 12.04 24.71 -11.65
C SER A 32 12.88 23.42 -11.68
N PHE A 33 14.19 23.51 -11.40
CA PHE A 33 15.04 22.32 -11.37
C PHE A 33 14.66 21.34 -10.23
N ILE A 34 14.18 21.86 -9.09
CA ILE A 34 13.68 21.03 -7.97
C ILE A 34 12.36 20.36 -8.39
N ILE A 35 11.46 21.11 -9.04
CA ILE A 35 10.20 20.55 -9.54
C ILE A 35 10.48 19.44 -10.56
N ASN A 36 11.39 19.66 -11.49
CA ASN A 36 11.78 18.65 -12.48
C ASN A 36 12.45 17.44 -11.83
N TYR A 37 13.24 17.66 -10.79
CA TYR A 37 13.79 16.56 -9.99
C TYR A 37 12.69 15.74 -9.30
N LEU A 38 11.71 16.40 -8.68
CA LEU A 38 10.56 15.74 -8.04
C LEU A 38 9.75 14.94 -9.06
N LYS A 39 9.43 15.51 -10.23
CA LYS A 39 8.75 14.78 -11.32
C LYS A 39 9.48 13.50 -11.69
N ARG A 40 10.81 13.58 -11.78
CA ARG A 40 11.65 12.43 -12.13
C ARG A 40 11.68 11.33 -11.06
N ILE A 41 11.82 11.68 -9.76
CA ILE A 41 11.85 10.66 -8.69
C ILE A 41 10.48 10.05 -8.42
N ILE A 42 9.40 10.79 -8.72
CA ILE A 42 8.03 10.28 -8.63
C ILE A 42 7.67 9.46 -9.89
N HIS A 43 8.52 9.49 -10.92
CA HIS A 43 8.23 8.87 -12.21
C HIS A 43 6.89 9.34 -12.80
N GLN A 44 6.65 10.67 -12.72
CA GLN A 44 5.36 11.26 -13.08
C GLN A 44 4.90 10.83 -14.47
N ASP A 45 5.77 10.90 -15.47
CA ASP A 45 5.43 10.57 -16.86
C ASP A 45 5.19 9.08 -17.03
N ASP A 46 6.04 8.22 -16.42
CA ASP A 46 5.88 6.76 -16.48
C ASP A 46 4.56 6.31 -15.82
N VAL A 47 4.23 6.87 -14.65
CA VAL A 47 2.98 6.54 -13.94
C VAL A 47 1.77 7.05 -14.72
N ASN A 48 1.82 8.27 -15.26
CA ASN A 48 0.73 8.81 -16.07
C ASN A 48 0.53 8.00 -17.36
N SER A 49 1.61 7.55 -18.01
CA SER A 49 1.52 6.65 -19.17
C SER A 49 0.90 5.31 -18.77
N LEU A 50 1.33 4.69 -17.67
CA LEU A 50 0.74 3.45 -17.16
C LEU A 50 -0.77 3.56 -16.94
N ILE A 51 -1.23 4.69 -16.39
CA ILE A 51 -2.66 4.90 -16.13
C ILE A 51 -3.40 5.22 -17.45
N SER A 52 -2.85 6.07 -18.33
CA SER A 52 -3.50 6.46 -19.58
C SER A 52 -3.58 5.31 -20.57
N ASP A 53 -2.51 4.52 -20.72
CA ASP A 53 -2.47 3.36 -21.61
C ASP A 53 -3.43 2.23 -21.18
N ASN A 54 -3.88 2.26 -19.93
CA ASN A 54 -4.79 1.30 -19.32
C ASN A 54 -6.05 1.99 -18.74
N ALA A 55 -6.48 3.11 -19.34
CA ALA A 55 -7.55 3.93 -18.79
C ALA A 55 -8.91 3.22 -18.68
N ASP A 56 -9.14 2.22 -19.52
CA ASP A 56 -10.38 1.42 -19.53
C ASP A 56 -10.35 0.23 -18.56
N LEU A 57 -9.17 -0.14 -18.07
CA LEU A 57 -9.01 -1.26 -17.14
C LEU A 57 -9.31 -0.83 -15.70
N ARG A 58 -9.87 -1.74 -14.92
CA ARG A 58 -10.21 -1.53 -13.52
C ARG A 58 -9.72 -2.67 -12.65
N ASP A 59 -9.43 -2.34 -11.40
CA ASP A 59 -9.16 -3.29 -10.32
C ASP A 59 -8.18 -4.41 -10.75
N ALA A 60 -8.57 -5.67 -10.75
CA ALA A 60 -7.72 -6.81 -11.06
C ALA A 60 -7.09 -6.75 -12.47
N GLU A 61 -7.84 -6.29 -13.47
CA GLU A 61 -7.32 -6.15 -14.84
C GLU A 61 -6.23 -5.08 -14.93
N PHE A 62 -6.45 -3.95 -14.26
CA PHE A 62 -5.45 -2.88 -14.19
C PHE A 62 -4.19 -3.33 -13.45
N ILE A 63 -4.33 -4.03 -12.32
CA ILE A 63 -3.21 -4.58 -11.56
C ILE A 63 -2.37 -5.50 -12.44
N ALA A 64 -3.02 -6.45 -13.13
CA ALA A 64 -2.34 -7.40 -14.00
C ALA A 64 -1.58 -6.69 -15.15
N ALA A 65 -2.17 -5.64 -15.74
CA ALA A 65 -1.52 -4.82 -16.78
C ALA A 65 -0.29 -4.08 -16.24
N VAL A 66 -0.38 -3.48 -15.04
CA VAL A 66 0.75 -2.79 -14.39
C VAL A 66 1.89 -3.76 -14.09
N LEU A 67 1.60 -4.91 -13.46
CA LEU A 67 2.62 -5.92 -13.13
C LEU A 67 3.29 -6.45 -14.40
N LYS A 68 2.53 -6.69 -15.47
CA LYS A 68 3.04 -7.11 -16.78
C LYS A 68 3.96 -6.07 -17.39
N THR A 69 3.57 -4.79 -17.42
CA THR A 69 4.38 -3.70 -17.97
C THR A 69 5.67 -3.50 -17.18
N MET A 70 5.62 -3.67 -15.87
CA MET A 70 6.80 -3.62 -15.01
C MET A 70 7.63 -4.90 -15.04
N LYS A 71 7.15 -5.96 -15.73
CA LYS A 71 7.77 -7.29 -15.73
C LYS A 71 8.05 -7.83 -14.32
N ILE A 72 7.12 -7.57 -13.41
CA ILE A 72 7.18 -8.11 -12.05
C ILE A 72 6.63 -9.52 -12.08
N SER A 73 7.40 -10.45 -11.53
CA SER A 73 6.95 -11.80 -11.19
C SER A 73 7.00 -12.01 -9.69
N TYR A 74 6.13 -12.88 -9.19
CA TYR A 74 6.14 -13.23 -7.78
C TYR A 74 5.83 -14.71 -7.57
N LYS A 75 6.37 -15.26 -6.48
CA LYS A 75 6.09 -16.62 -6.04
C LYS A 75 5.24 -16.57 -4.78
N VAL A 76 4.27 -17.48 -4.70
CA VAL A 76 3.40 -17.59 -3.53
C VAL A 76 3.65 -18.92 -2.83
N TYR A 77 3.88 -18.84 -1.54
CA TYR A 77 4.02 -19.99 -0.64
C TYR A 77 2.87 -19.99 0.36
N GLY A 78 2.44 -21.17 0.80
CA GLY A 78 1.32 -21.29 1.72
C GLY A 78 -0.02 -20.87 1.08
N ARG A 79 -0.17 -21.00 -0.25
CA ARG A 79 -1.43 -20.67 -0.95
C ARG A 79 -2.61 -21.48 -0.43
N GLU A 80 -2.37 -22.70 0.06
CA GLU A 80 -3.34 -23.57 0.70
C GLU A 80 -3.92 -22.99 2.01
N ASN A 81 -3.27 -21.98 2.59
CA ASN A 81 -3.76 -21.26 3.76
C ASN A 81 -4.73 -20.11 3.39
N ILE A 82 -4.90 -19.79 2.10
CA ILE A 82 -5.90 -18.82 1.67
C ILE A 82 -7.27 -19.49 1.78
N PRO A 83 -8.15 -18.99 2.67
CA PRO A 83 -9.45 -19.63 2.87
C PRO A 83 -10.35 -19.48 1.64
N VAL A 84 -11.25 -20.45 1.43
CA VAL A 84 -12.22 -20.42 0.33
C VAL A 84 -13.44 -19.58 0.69
N GLU A 85 -13.88 -19.62 1.96
CA GLU A 85 -15.09 -18.97 2.47
C GLU A 85 -14.79 -18.25 3.77
N GLY A 86 -15.60 -17.25 4.12
CA GLY A 86 -15.49 -16.49 5.35
C GLY A 86 -15.09 -15.03 5.11
N ARG A 87 -14.80 -14.33 6.22
CA ARG A 87 -14.47 -12.90 6.23
C ARG A 87 -13.15 -12.68 6.94
N TYR A 88 -12.17 -12.16 6.23
CA TYR A 88 -10.80 -12.10 6.73
C TYR A 88 -10.22 -10.68 6.66
N PHE A 89 -9.30 -10.43 7.60
CA PHE A 89 -8.24 -9.44 7.42
C PHE A 89 -6.98 -10.17 6.95
N PHE A 90 -6.52 -9.88 5.75
CA PHE A 90 -5.21 -10.27 5.26
C PHE A 90 -4.21 -9.20 5.68
N VAL A 91 -3.29 -9.53 6.57
CA VAL A 91 -2.35 -8.56 7.15
C VAL A 91 -0.91 -8.94 6.84
N SER A 92 -0.09 -7.97 6.48
CA SER A 92 1.30 -8.23 6.09
C SER A 92 2.27 -7.12 6.50
N ASN A 93 3.57 -7.45 6.50
CA ASN A 93 4.64 -6.46 6.47
C ASN A 93 4.60 -5.66 5.17
N HIS A 94 5.32 -4.53 5.14
CA HIS A 94 5.25 -3.56 4.04
C HIS A 94 6.65 -3.11 3.56
N PRO A 95 7.49 -4.01 3.00
CA PRO A 95 8.87 -3.69 2.68
C PRO A 95 9.06 -2.83 1.43
N LEU A 96 8.20 -2.94 0.40
CA LEU A 96 8.41 -2.37 -0.93
C LEU A 96 7.48 -1.18 -1.26
N GLY A 97 6.50 -0.89 -0.42
CA GLY A 97 5.54 0.19 -0.66
C GLY A 97 4.44 -0.19 -1.64
N GLY A 98 4.19 0.64 -2.66
CA GLY A 98 3.08 0.40 -3.60
C GLY A 98 3.09 -0.99 -4.24
N LEU A 99 4.25 -1.58 -4.43
CA LEU A 99 4.38 -2.88 -5.08
C LEU A 99 3.85 -4.04 -4.22
N ASP A 100 4.01 -3.98 -2.89
CA ASP A 100 3.41 -4.98 -2.00
C ASP A 100 1.89 -4.97 -2.15
N GLY A 101 1.29 -3.78 -2.20
CA GLY A 101 -0.14 -3.62 -2.42
C GLY A 101 -0.60 -4.21 -3.75
N LEU A 102 0.13 -3.94 -4.84
CA LEU A 102 -0.21 -4.48 -6.17
C LEU A 102 -0.16 -6.00 -6.18
N VAL A 103 0.91 -6.61 -5.66
CA VAL A 103 1.05 -8.08 -5.61
C VAL A 103 0.00 -8.69 -4.69
N PHE A 104 -0.31 -8.05 -3.56
CA PHE A 104 -1.32 -8.55 -2.63
C PHE A 104 -2.71 -8.55 -3.24
N MET A 105 -3.08 -7.45 -3.91
CA MET A 105 -4.35 -7.33 -4.62
C MET A 105 -4.42 -8.32 -5.80
N ASP A 106 -3.35 -8.47 -6.58
CA ASP A 106 -3.31 -9.40 -7.72
C ASP A 106 -3.54 -10.84 -7.27
N GLU A 107 -2.83 -11.29 -6.23
CA GLU A 107 -3.00 -12.66 -5.75
C GLU A 107 -4.40 -12.88 -5.16
N LEU A 108 -4.87 -11.98 -4.28
CA LEU A 108 -6.16 -12.18 -3.63
C LEU A 108 -7.35 -12.00 -4.57
N SER A 109 -7.24 -11.20 -5.64
CA SER A 109 -8.28 -11.10 -6.68
C SER A 109 -8.50 -12.39 -7.46
N LYS A 110 -7.54 -13.33 -7.44
CA LYS A 110 -7.68 -14.66 -8.05
C LYS A 110 -8.56 -15.60 -7.23
N HIS A 111 -8.70 -15.30 -5.94
CA HIS A 111 -9.45 -16.12 -4.98
C HIS A 111 -10.78 -15.50 -4.58
N PHE A 112 -10.87 -14.17 -4.59
CA PHE A 112 -12.03 -13.42 -4.10
C PHE A 112 -12.45 -12.34 -5.09
N SER A 113 -13.73 -12.26 -5.36
CA SER A 113 -14.32 -11.24 -6.25
C SER A 113 -14.47 -9.87 -5.55
N ASN A 114 -14.44 -9.82 -4.23
CA ASN A 114 -14.66 -8.59 -3.46
C ASN A 114 -13.55 -8.41 -2.41
N ILE A 115 -12.50 -7.70 -2.81
CA ILE A 115 -11.41 -7.30 -1.93
C ILE A 115 -11.47 -5.78 -1.71
N LYS A 116 -11.07 -5.34 -0.52
CA LYS A 116 -10.99 -3.92 -0.16
C LYS A 116 -9.66 -3.60 0.49
N PHE A 117 -9.12 -2.45 0.15
CA PHE A 117 -7.81 -2.03 0.64
C PHE A 117 -7.88 -0.58 1.14
N PRO A 118 -7.85 -0.37 2.47
CA PRO A 118 -7.77 0.96 3.07
C PRO A 118 -6.45 1.65 2.69
N VAL A 119 -6.55 2.81 2.03
CA VAL A 119 -5.39 3.56 1.52
C VAL A 119 -5.47 5.04 1.89
N ASN A 120 -4.35 5.74 1.80
CA ASN A 120 -4.31 7.19 2.00
C ASN A 120 -4.97 7.96 0.83
N ASP A 121 -5.31 9.23 1.08
CA ASP A 121 -6.02 10.07 0.11
C ASP A 121 -5.29 10.29 -1.22
N LEU A 122 -3.95 10.18 -1.23
CA LEU A 122 -3.18 10.36 -2.46
C LEU A 122 -3.49 9.23 -3.46
N LEU A 123 -3.57 7.99 -2.99
CA LEU A 123 -3.86 6.82 -3.82
C LEU A 123 -5.32 6.80 -4.30
N MET A 124 -6.24 7.45 -3.60
CA MET A 124 -7.64 7.58 -4.02
C MET A 124 -7.83 8.30 -5.36
N ASN A 125 -6.82 9.03 -5.83
CA ASN A 125 -6.86 9.69 -7.14
C ASN A 125 -6.68 8.71 -8.31
N ILE A 126 -6.23 7.49 -8.06
CA ILE A 126 -6.07 6.46 -9.11
C ILE A 126 -7.43 5.77 -9.31
N LYS A 127 -8.22 6.29 -10.25
CA LYS A 127 -9.60 5.83 -10.50
C LYS A 127 -9.70 4.36 -10.93
N ASN A 128 -8.61 3.82 -11.46
CA ASN A 128 -8.53 2.41 -11.85
C ASN A 128 -8.71 1.43 -10.67
N PHE A 129 -8.53 1.90 -9.42
CA PHE A 129 -8.73 1.11 -8.19
C PHE A 129 -10.04 1.45 -7.44
N SER A 130 -11.01 2.09 -8.11
CA SER A 130 -12.24 2.57 -7.46
C SER A 130 -13.08 1.45 -6.82
N GLY A 131 -12.96 0.21 -7.30
CA GLY A 131 -13.63 -0.95 -6.72
C GLY A 131 -12.92 -1.53 -5.50
N ILE A 132 -11.62 -1.26 -5.33
CA ILE A 132 -10.79 -1.86 -4.27
C ILE A 132 -10.44 -0.85 -3.17
N PHE A 133 -10.03 0.38 -3.53
CA PHE A 133 -9.52 1.34 -2.57
C PHE A 133 -10.59 1.96 -1.68
N LEU A 134 -10.27 2.07 -0.38
CA LEU A 134 -11.08 2.74 0.63
C LEU A 134 -10.30 3.88 1.28
N PRO A 135 -10.90 5.06 1.44
CA PRO A 135 -10.25 6.21 2.09
C PRO A 135 -10.13 6.02 3.59
N VAL A 136 -8.92 6.22 4.18
CA VAL A 136 -8.72 6.17 5.64
C VAL A 136 -8.54 7.55 6.27
N ASN A 137 -8.04 8.54 5.54
CA ASN A 137 -7.68 9.86 6.05
C ASN A 137 -8.47 10.96 5.33
N LYS A 138 -9.69 11.22 5.76
CA LYS A 138 -10.48 12.37 5.31
C LYS A 138 -10.47 13.46 6.39
N HIS A 139 -10.56 14.72 5.99
CA HIS A 139 -10.60 15.87 6.88
C HIS A 139 -11.98 16.52 6.89
N GLY A 140 -12.35 17.11 8.03
CA GLY A 140 -13.63 17.83 8.16
C GLY A 140 -14.86 16.93 8.07
N GLY A 141 -15.92 17.40 7.40
CA GLY A 141 -17.19 16.68 7.27
C GLY A 141 -17.07 15.31 6.57
N GLN A 142 -16.14 15.17 5.64
CA GLN A 142 -15.91 13.92 4.92
C GLN A 142 -15.32 12.80 5.80
N MET A 143 -14.79 13.12 6.99
CA MET A 143 -14.25 12.13 7.93
C MET A 143 -15.32 11.18 8.43
N LYS A 144 -16.52 11.68 8.73
CA LYS A 144 -17.65 10.86 9.19
C LYS A 144 -18.09 9.86 8.14
N ASP A 145 -18.16 10.28 6.87
CA ASP A 145 -18.55 9.41 5.77
C ASP A 145 -17.49 8.34 5.48
N ALA A 146 -16.19 8.68 5.55
CA ALA A 146 -15.11 7.73 5.39
C ALA A 146 -15.11 6.68 6.53
N VAL A 147 -15.31 7.10 7.78
CA VAL A 147 -15.43 6.18 8.92
C VAL A 147 -16.64 5.27 8.76
N ARG A 148 -17.81 5.81 8.39
CA ARG A 148 -19.01 5.00 8.12
C ARG A 148 -18.77 3.97 7.03
N LEU A 149 -18.18 4.37 5.89
CA LEU A 149 -17.84 3.47 4.80
C LEU A 149 -16.90 2.35 5.23
N LEU A 150 -15.90 2.65 6.05
CA LEU A 150 -14.99 1.65 6.61
C LEU A 150 -15.73 0.67 7.53
N GLU A 151 -16.59 1.15 8.43
CA GLU A 151 -17.38 0.29 9.32
C GLU A 151 -18.33 -0.62 8.54
N GLU A 152 -19.04 -0.08 7.55
CA GLU A 152 -19.92 -0.83 6.65
C GLU A 152 -19.11 -1.91 5.89
N THR A 153 -17.91 -1.56 5.40
CA THR A 153 -17.02 -2.50 4.73
C THR A 153 -16.54 -3.59 5.67
N TYR A 154 -16.17 -3.26 6.91
CA TYR A 154 -15.76 -4.26 7.89
C TYR A 154 -16.93 -5.17 8.30
N ALA A 155 -18.16 -4.73 8.22
CA ALA A 155 -19.35 -5.54 8.45
C ALA A 155 -19.77 -6.40 7.24
N SER A 156 -19.30 -6.07 6.01
CA SER A 156 -19.64 -6.77 4.76
C SER A 156 -18.89 -8.08 4.59
N ASP A 157 -19.12 -8.78 3.48
CA ASP A 157 -18.39 -10.01 3.13
C ASP A 157 -17.11 -9.75 2.32
N SER A 158 -16.71 -8.49 2.14
CA SER A 158 -15.45 -8.14 1.47
C SER A 158 -14.25 -8.67 2.24
N GLN A 159 -13.20 -9.10 1.53
CA GLN A 159 -11.91 -9.39 2.14
C GLN A 159 -11.10 -8.09 2.31
N ILE A 160 -10.48 -7.92 3.45
CA ILE A 160 -9.78 -6.68 3.78
C ILE A 160 -8.27 -6.90 3.76
N LEU A 161 -7.58 -6.21 2.86
CA LEU A 161 -6.12 -6.18 2.83
C LEU A 161 -5.65 -5.06 3.74
N TYR A 162 -4.60 -5.32 4.52
CA TYR A 162 -4.15 -4.36 5.50
C TYR A 162 -2.63 -4.42 5.73
N PHE A 163 -1.98 -3.26 5.74
CA PHE A 163 -0.61 -3.10 6.20
C PHE A 163 -0.60 -2.36 7.54
N PRO A 164 -0.55 -3.09 8.67
CA PRO A 164 -0.80 -2.48 9.98
C PRO A 164 0.24 -1.45 10.42
N ALA A 165 1.44 -1.47 9.84
CA ALA A 165 2.48 -0.47 10.08
C ALA A 165 2.13 0.92 9.50
N GLY A 166 1.23 0.98 8.51
CA GLY A 166 0.82 2.20 7.81
C GLY A 166 1.92 2.90 6.99
N LEU A 167 3.17 2.49 7.16
CA LEU A 167 4.34 2.98 6.43
C LEU A 167 5.24 1.79 6.06
N CYS A 168 6.04 1.96 5.00
CA CYS A 168 7.02 0.95 4.61
C CYS A 168 8.02 0.65 5.72
N SER A 169 8.55 -0.58 5.71
CA SER A 169 9.60 -1.04 6.63
C SER A 169 10.77 -0.07 6.72
N ARG A 170 11.44 -0.07 7.83
CA ARG A 170 12.61 0.78 8.14
C ARG A 170 13.81 -0.07 8.50
N LYS A 171 15.02 0.44 8.23
CA LYS A 171 16.27 -0.21 8.62
C LYS A 171 16.78 0.41 9.93
N LYS A 172 16.84 -0.40 10.99
CA LYS A 172 17.41 -0.03 12.29
C LYS A 172 18.39 -1.12 12.72
N HIS A 173 19.57 -0.69 13.19
CA HIS A 173 20.63 -1.61 13.68
C HIS A 173 20.94 -2.78 12.70
N GLY A 174 20.96 -2.48 11.40
CA GLY A 174 21.24 -3.45 10.35
C GLY A 174 20.02 -4.27 9.89
N THR A 175 18.95 -4.34 10.67
CA THR A 175 17.75 -5.13 10.38
C THR A 175 16.65 -4.27 9.74
N ILE A 176 15.95 -4.83 8.76
CA ILE A 176 14.81 -4.21 8.10
C ILE A 176 13.54 -4.81 8.67
N ASN A 177 12.74 -3.98 9.32
CA ASN A 177 11.48 -4.36 9.93
C ASN A 177 10.46 -3.24 9.77
N ASP A 178 9.18 -3.62 9.86
CA ASP A 178 8.10 -2.65 9.99
C ASP A 178 8.21 -1.87 11.29
N LEU A 179 7.64 -0.68 11.27
CA LEU A 179 7.32 0.06 12.47
C LEU A 179 6.34 -0.74 13.35
N VAL A 180 5.98 -0.19 14.49
CA VAL A 180 4.94 -0.76 15.37
C VAL A 180 3.65 -0.96 14.56
N TRP A 181 3.06 -2.15 14.63
CA TRP A 181 1.78 -2.41 14.02
C TRP A 181 0.65 -1.76 14.83
N HIS A 182 -0.20 -0.99 14.17
CA HIS A 182 -1.34 -0.35 14.82
C HIS A 182 -2.39 -1.38 15.23
N LYS A 183 -2.85 -1.28 16.46
CA LYS A 183 -3.84 -2.20 17.07
C LYS A 183 -5.23 -2.20 16.43
N SER A 184 -5.51 -1.25 15.53
CA SER A 184 -6.85 -1.04 14.97
C SER A 184 -7.41 -2.28 14.28
N PHE A 185 -6.60 -3.04 13.53
CA PHE A 185 -7.06 -4.24 12.85
C PHE A 185 -7.46 -5.36 13.82
N ILE A 186 -6.78 -5.49 14.98
CA ILE A 186 -7.18 -6.42 16.05
C ILE A 186 -8.55 -6.03 16.61
N SER A 187 -8.71 -4.75 16.97
CA SER A 187 -9.99 -4.26 17.50
C SER A 187 -11.14 -4.47 16.51
N LYS A 188 -10.89 -4.27 15.21
CA LYS A 188 -11.89 -4.48 14.15
C LYS A 188 -12.13 -5.96 13.85
N ALA A 189 -11.12 -6.80 13.95
CA ALA A 189 -11.27 -8.26 13.85
C ALA A 189 -12.22 -8.78 14.93
N ILE A 190 -12.02 -8.38 16.18
CA ILE A 190 -12.90 -8.75 17.31
C ILE A 190 -14.32 -8.18 17.09
N GLN A 191 -14.45 -6.87 16.79
CA GLN A 191 -15.71 -6.18 16.65
C GLN A 191 -16.60 -6.80 15.55
N HIS A 192 -16.01 -7.14 14.42
CA HIS A 192 -16.72 -7.63 13.24
C HIS A 192 -16.62 -9.15 13.04
N LYS A 193 -16.01 -9.87 14.02
CA LYS A 193 -15.83 -11.34 14.00
C LYS A 193 -15.16 -11.80 12.69
N ARG A 194 -14.02 -11.16 12.36
CA ARG A 194 -13.20 -11.49 11.20
C ARG A 194 -11.93 -12.19 11.65
N ASP A 195 -11.65 -13.30 11.04
CA ASP A 195 -10.39 -13.98 11.26
C ASP A 195 -9.24 -13.24 10.56
N ILE A 196 -8.02 -13.51 10.99
CA ILE A 196 -6.83 -12.88 10.43
C ILE A 196 -6.00 -13.92 9.67
N VAL A 197 -5.60 -13.59 8.44
CA VAL A 197 -4.61 -14.34 7.67
C VAL A 197 -3.31 -13.53 7.66
N PRO A 198 -2.29 -13.93 8.43
CA PRO A 198 -0.98 -13.28 8.38
C PRO A 198 -0.28 -13.62 7.07
N ALA A 199 0.36 -12.64 6.47
CA ALA A 199 1.16 -12.82 5.27
C ALA A 199 2.53 -12.13 5.42
N TYR A 200 3.49 -12.50 4.59
CA TYR A 200 4.83 -11.94 4.57
C TYR A 200 5.29 -11.68 3.15
N PHE A 201 5.78 -10.48 2.90
CA PHE A 201 6.48 -10.10 1.67
C PHE A 201 7.98 -10.12 1.87
N SER A 202 8.68 -10.80 0.97
CA SER A 202 10.13 -10.66 0.84
C SER A 202 10.47 -9.39 0.07
N GLY A 203 11.72 -8.97 0.22
CA GLY A 203 12.26 -7.85 -0.54
C GLY A 203 12.62 -6.66 0.34
N ARG A 204 13.21 -5.67 -0.31
CA ARG A 204 13.69 -4.46 0.37
C ARG A 204 13.84 -3.29 -0.60
N ASN A 205 13.69 -2.10 -0.09
CA ASN A 205 14.05 -0.87 -0.78
C ASN A 205 15.58 -0.67 -0.77
N SER A 206 16.07 0.34 -1.47
CA SER A 206 17.48 0.64 -1.55
C SER A 206 18.07 1.11 -0.21
N ASN A 207 19.38 0.96 -0.06
CA ASN A 207 20.07 1.56 1.07
C ASN A 207 19.90 3.09 1.12
N PHE A 208 19.78 3.74 -0.04
CA PHE A 208 19.48 5.17 -0.12
C PHE A 208 18.18 5.51 0.60
N PHE A 209 17.09 4.79 0.31
CA PHE A 209 15.78 5.00 0.95
C PHE A 209 15.89 4.90 2.49
N TYR A 210 16.54 3.86 3.00
CA TYR A 210 16.70 3.68 4.44
C TYR A 210 17.64 4.70 5.08
N ASN A 211 18.75 5.04 4.42
CA ASN A 211 19.69 6.02 4.93
C ASN A 211 19.07 7.42 4.97
N LEU A 212 18.27 7.78 3.96
CA LEU A 212 17.53 9.04 3.94
C LEU A 212 16.50 9.10 5.09
N ALA A 213 15.77 8.00 5.34
CA ALA A 213 14.85 7.91 6.47
C ALA A 213 15.55 8.06 7.82
N ASN A 214 16.73 7.45 7.99
CA ASN A 214 17.52 7.55 9.21
C ASN A 214 18.13 8.95 9.39
N LEU A 215 18.68 9.54 8.34
CA LEU A 215 19.23 10.90 8.35
C LEU A 215 18.14 11.92 8.70
N ARG A 216 16.97 11.82 8.07
CA ARG A 216 15.81 12.65 8.37
C ARG A 216 15.44 12.58 9.86
N THR A 217 15.37 11.35 10.40
CA THR A 217 15.04 11.12 11.80
C THR A 217 16.10 11.72 12.73
N PHE A 218 17.37 11.56 12.40
CA PHE A 218 18.50 12.15 13.15
C PHE A 218 18.44 13.68 13.16
N LEU A 219 18.05 14.28 12.04
CA LEU A 219 17.89 15.75 11.93
C LEU A 219 16.56 16.27 12.53
N GLY A 220 15.72 15.41 13.10
CA GLY A 220 14.44 15.80 13.69
C GLY A 220 13.37 16.24 12.69
N ILE A 221 13.57 15.97 11.39
CA ILE A 221 12.59 16.32 10.33
C ILE A 221 11.38 15.41 10.45
N LYS A 222 10.20 15.97 10.77
CA LYS A 222 8.94 15.22 10.97
C LYS A 222 8.33 14.68 9.67
N ALA A 223 8.51 15.41 8.56
CA ALA A 223 7.98 14.98 7.26
C ALA A 223 8.73 13.74 6.74
N ASN A 224 7.99 12.72 6.30
CA ASN A 224 8.57 11.48 5.74
C ASN A 224 9.04 11.70 4.29
N ILE A 225 10.10 12.50 4.10
CA ILE A 225 10.58 12.90 2.76
C ILE A 225 11.06 11.71 1.93
N GLU A 226 11.53 10.63 2.56
CA GLU A 226 11.91 9.39 1.89
C GLU A 226 10.74 8.74 1.14
N MET A 227 9.48 9.00 1.58
CA MET A 227 8.29 8.47 0.92
C MET A 227 8.10 9.01 -0.51
N LEU A 228 8.67 10.18 -0.82
CA LEU A 228 8.67 10.72 -2.19
C LEU A 228 9.45 9.84 -3.17
N PHE A 229 10.36 9.00 -2.67
CA PHE A 229 11.16 8.08 -3.47
C PHE A 229 10.49 6.72 -3.67
N LEU A 230 9.34 6.44 -3.05
CA LEU A 230 8.67 5.13 -3.20
C LEU A 230 8.32 4.78 -4.66
N PRO A 231 7.83 5.70 -5.51
CA PRO A 231 7.65 5.39 -6.91
C PRO A 231 8.98 4.98 -7.57
N HIS A 232 10.07 5.70 -7.29
CA HIS A 232 11.40 5.33 -7.78
C HIS A 232 11.84 3.95 -7.29
N GLU A 233 11.65 3.64 -6.01
CA GLU A 233 11.94 2.32 -5.45
C GLU A 233 11.09 1.23 -6.11
N MET A 234 9.82 1.49 -6.40
CA MET A 234 8.93 0.57 -7.12
C MET A 234 9.48 0.27 -8.53
N PHE A 235 9.85 1.29 -9.30
CA PHE A 235 10.44 1.09 -10.64
C PHE A 235 11.80 0.37 -10.59
N ARG A 236 12.56 0.49 -9.50
CA ARG A 236 13.80 -0.27 -9.28
C ARG A 236 13.56 -1.78 -9.06
N GLN A 237 12.34 -2.19 -8.75
CA GLN A 237 11.96 -3.60 -8.63
C GLN A 237 11.61 -4.24 -9.99
N LYS A 238 11.61 -3.46 -11.07
CA LYS A 238 11.37 -3.97 -12.42
C LYS A 238 12.24 -5.20 -12.69
N GLU A 239 11.62 -6.24 -13.28
CA GLU A 239 12.27 -7.53 -13.61
C GLU A 239 12.74 -8.35 -12.40
N LYS A 240 12.32 -8.00 -11.18
CA LYS A 240 12.63 -8.78 -9.98
C LYS A 240 11.52 -9.75 -9.61
N ASN A 241 11.91 -10.77 -8.86
CA ASN A 241 10.99 -11.73 -8.26
C ASN A 241 10.71 -11.33 -6.81
N ILE A 242 9.44 -11.42 -6.43
CA ILE A 242 8.96 -11.17 -5.07
C ILE A 242 8.40 -12.48 -4.53
N SER A 243 8.61 -12.77 -3.25
CA SER A 243 7.94 -13.88 -2.57
C SER A 243 6.85 -13.33 -1.67
N LEU A 244 5.66 -13.92 -1.75
CA LEU A 244 4.52 -13.69 -0.88
C LEU A 244 4.20 -15.00 -0.17
N VAL A 245 4.11 -14.97 1.15
CA VAL A 245 3.83 -16.16 1.95
C VAL A 245 2.55 -15.92 2.74
N PHE A 246 1.63 -16.89 2.71
CA PHE A 246 0.43 -16.88 3.57
C PHE A 246 0.58 -17.85 4.72
N GLY A 247 0.31 -17.39 5.93
CA GLY A 247 0.26 -18.19 7.13
C GLY A 247 -1.13 -18.75 7.40
N LYS A 248 -1.21 -19.63 8.41
CA LYS A 248 -2.49 -20.20 8.83
C LYS A 248 -3.44 -19.15 9.38
N VAL A 249 -4.72 -19.35 9.16
CA VAL A 249 -5.80 -18.52 9.70
C VAL A 249 -5.70 -18.45 11.23
N ILE A 250 -5.82 -17.26 11.76
CA ILE A 250 -5.90 -16.98 13.19
C ILE A 250 -7.36 -16.59 13.48
N PRO A 251 -8.15 -17.44 14.17
CA PRO A 251 -9.52 -17.13 14.54
C PRO A 251 -9.61 -15.87 15.40
N TRP A 252 -10.60 -15.03 15.18
CA TRP A 252 -10.79 -13.79 15.93
C TRP A 252 -10.97 -14.04 17.45
N GLN A 253 -11.46 -15.21 17.85
CA GLN A 253 -11.62 -15.64 19.25
C GLN A 253 -10.28 -15.79 19.97
N THR A 254 -9.16 -15.94 19.22
CA THR A 254 -7.80 -15.96 19.79
C THR A 254 -7.47 -14.67 20.52
N PHE A 255 -8.06 -13.55 20.13
CA PHE A 255 -7.79 -12.21 20.67
C PHE A 255 -8.64 -11.94 21.91
N ASP A 256 -8.37 -12.64 22.97
CA ASP A 256 -9.03 -12.54 24.27
C ASP A 256 -8.44 -11.42 25.16
N HIS A 257 -8.85 -11.39 26.43
CA HIS A 257 -8.39 -10.39 27.40
C HIS A 257 -7.02 -10.71 28.03
N SER A 258 -6.33 -11.79 27.62
CA SER A 258 -5.00 -12.14 28.13
C SER A 258 -3.90 -11.16 27.69
N LYS A 259 -4.14 -10.42 26.60
CA LYS A 259 -3.28 -9.37 26.08
C LYS A 259 -4.09 -8.15 25.67
N SER A 260 -3.44 -7.00 25.72
CA SER A 260 -4.01 -5.78 25.11
C SER A 260 -4.05 -5.91 23.59
N PRO A 261 -4.93 -5.14 22.89
CA PRO A 261 -4.93 -5.13 21.43
C PRO A 261 -3.59 -4.73 20.79
N ALA A 262 -2.74 -3.97 21.47
CA ALA A 262 -1.40 -3.62 21.01
C ALA A 262 -0.44 -4.82 21.10
N GLU A 263 -0.47 -5.57 22.20
CA GLU A 263 0.32 -6.80 22.36
C GLU A 263 -0.12 -7.87 21.36
N TRP A 264 -1.43 -7.99 21.09
CA TRP A 264 -1.94 -8.89 20.06
C TRP A 264 -1.46 -8.46 18.65
N ALA A 265 -1.39 -7.17 18.36
CA ALA A 265 -0.87 -6.68 17.09
C ALA A 265 0.61 -7.05 16.88
N GLU A 266 1.44 -6.90 17.92
CA GLU A 266 2.86 -7.33 17.88
C GLU A 266 2.99 -8.86 17.80
N TRP A 267 2.11 -9.60 18.45
CA TRP A 267 2.07 -11.06 18.34
C TRP A 267 1.73 -11.51 16.90
N VAL A 268 0.73 -10.90 16.25
CA VAL A 268 0.40 -11.20 14.84
C VAL A 268 1.56 -10.80 13.93
N LYS A 269 2.21 -9.65 14.21
CA LYS A 269 3.41 -9.22 13.48
C LYS A 269 4.51 -10.29 13.54
N ALA A 270 4.79 -10.81 14.74
CA ALA A 270 5.76 -11.89 14.90
C ALA A 270 5.40 -13.11 14.05
N ARG A 271 4.12 -13.54 14.05
CA ARG A 271 3.64 -14.64 13.18
C ARG A 271 3.85 -14.36 11.69
N SER A 272 3.61 -13.12 11.25
CA SER A 272 3.91 -12.72 9.85
C SER A 272 5.40 -12.86 9.54
N TYR A 273 6.29 -12.38 10.39
CA TYR A 273 7.74 -12.45 10.14
C TYR A 273 8.30 -13.88 10.21
N GLU A 274 7.74 -14.78 11.02
CA GLU A 274 8.10 -16.20 11.05
C GLU A 274 7.91 -16.91 9.71
N LEU A 275 6.98 -16.39 8.87
CA LEU A 275 6.72 -16.94 7.54
C LEU A 275 7.89 -16.79 6.56
N GLU A 276 8.85 -15.89 6.85
CA GLU A 276 10.07 -15.74 6.04
C GLU A 276 10.82 -17.06 5.91
N SER A 277 10.82 -17.89 6.96
CA SER A 277 11.47 -19.20 6.98
C SER A 277 10.92 -20.22 5.97
N LEU A 278 9.73 -19.96 5.41
CA LEU A 278 9.10 -20.82 4.40
C LEU A 278 9.56 -20.47 2.97
N ILE A 279 10.31 -19.39 2.78
CA ILE A 279 10.87 -19.04 1.49
C ILE A 279 12.16 -19.83 1.29
N PRO A 280 12.27 -20.67 0.25
CA PRO A 280 13.51 -21.36 -0.07
C PRO A 280 14.65 -20.35 -0.33
N GLY A 281 15.82 -20.61 0.21
CA GLY A 281 17.00 -19.76 0.04
C GLY A 281 17.52 -19.72 -1.40
#